data_608a3dcd02809f56b8bfeb0e8875b152
#
_entry.id   608a3dcd02809f56b8bfeb0e8875b152
#
_cell.length_a   1.000
_cell.length_b   1.000
_cell.length_c   1.000
_cell.angle_alpha   90.00
_cell.angle_beta   90.00
_cell.angle_gamma   90.00
#
_symmetry.space_group_name_H-M   'P 1'
#
loop_
_entity.id
_entity.type
_entity.pdbx_description
1 polymer ?
#
loop_
_entity_poly.entity_id
_entity_poly.type
_entity_poly.pdbx_seq_one_letter_code
_entity_poly.pdbx_strand_id
1 'polypeptide(L)'
;MIGLLNGRVSFYDDPFLVLDVNGVGYKVLVPKEVLSKSRTSKNLLKLFIHTHVKDDAIDLYGFSAIEDLRLFNSGDLKFLQGIKE
;
A
#
# COMPACT_ATOMS: atom_id res chain seq x y z
N MET A 1 0.93 -14.27 -5.78
CA MET A 1 1.45 -12.91 -5.68
C MET A 1 0.31 -11.91 -5.79
N ILE A 2 0.32 -10.91 -4.93
CA ILE A 2 -0.75 -9.90 -4.89
C ILE A 2 -0.32 -8.70 -5.72
N GLY A 3 -1.12 -8.33 -6.71
CA GLY A 3 -0.82 -7.19 -7.58
C GLY A 3 -1.79 -6.03 -7.45
N LEU A 4 -2.97 -6.27 -6.91
CA LEU A 4 -4.01 -5.26 -6.79
C LEU A 4 -4.91 -5.61 -5.63
N LEU A 5 -5.26 -4.62 -4.81
CA LEU A 5 -6.25 -4.78 -3.75
C LEU A 5 -7.27 -3.66 -3.87
N ASN A 6 -8.53 -3.99 -3.68
CA ASN A 6 -9.63 -3.04 -3.71
C ASN A 6 -10.49 -3.32 -2.49
N GLY A 7 -10.55 -2.37 -1.57
CA GLY A 7 -11.29 -2.59 -0.34
C GLY A 7 -11.47 -1.34 0.47
N ARG A 8 -11.75 -1.52 1.75
CA ARG A 8 -12.01 -0.44 2.69
C ARG A 8 -10.92 -0.38 3.75
N VAL A 9 -10.46 0.81 4.07
CA VAL A 9 -9.48 1.00 5.15
C VAL A 9 -10.17 0.74 6.47
N SER A 10 -9.68 -0.24 7.19
CA SER A 10 -10.20 -0.64 8.48
C SER A 10 -9.44 0.01 9.63
N PHE A 11 -8.16 0.28 9.39
CA PHE A 11 -7.27 0.79 10.41
C PHE A 11 -6.07 1.42 9.73
N TYR A 12 -5.54 2.51 10.29
CA TYR A 12 -4.27 2.99 9.81
C TYR A 12 -3.36 3.45 10.94
N ASP A 13 -2.08 3.21 10.70
CA ASP A 13 -1.01 3.53 11.63
C ASP A 13 0.21 3.81 10.77
N ASP A 14 0.45 5.09 10.45
CA ASP A 14 1.54 5.53 9.57
C ASP A 14 2.82 4.76 9.91
N PRO A 15 3.46 4.03 8.99
CA PRO A 15 3.35 4.16 7.52
C PRO A 15 2.45 3.12 6.85
N PHE A 16 1.65 2.38 7.59
CA PHE A 16 0.83 1.34 6.95
C PHE A 16 -0.65 1.51 7.26
N LEU A 17 -1.45 0.81 6.48
CA LEU A 17 -2.87 0.69 6.75
C LEU A 17 -3.27 -0.78 6.66
N VAL A 18 -4.44 -1.09 7.21
CA VAL A 18 -5.06 -2.41 7.04
C VAL A 18 -6.26 -2.22 6.13
N LEU A 19 -6.20 -2.89 4.99
CA LEU A 19 -7.27 -2.83 3.99
C LEU A 19 -8.13 -4.09 4.11
N ASP A 20 -9.42 -3.89 4.35
CA ASP A 20 -10.39 -4.98 4.44
C ASP A 20 -10.91 -5.28 3.05
N VAL A 21 -10.59 -6.46 2.56
CA VAL A 21 -11.06 -6.95 1.26
C VAL A 21 -11.90 -8.20 1.52
N ASN A 22 -13.20 -8.01 1.52
CA ASN A 22 -14.16 -9.10 1.76
C ASN A 22 -13.91 -9.85 3.06
N GLY A 23 -13.58 -9.13 4.12
CA GLY A 23 -13.37 -9.72 5.44
C GLY A 23 -11.94 -10.13 5.74
N VAL A 24 -11.04 -10.00 4.77
CA VAL A 24 -9.61 -10.29 4.99
C VAL A 24 -8.86 -8.97 5.13
N GLY A 25 -8.13 -8.80 6.23
CA GLY A 25 -7.35 -7.59 6.48
C GLY A 25 -5.94 -7.73 5.93
N TYR A 26 -5.58 -6.89 4.99
CA TYR A 26 -4.22 -6.85 4.44
C TYR A 26 -3.48 -5.65 5.01
N LYS A 27 -2.32 -5.91 5.60
CA LYS A 27 -1.43 -4.86 6.08
C LYS A 27 -0.58 -4.39 4.92
N VAL A 28 -0.73 -3.12 4.54
CA VAL A 28 -0.07 -2.55 3.37
C VAL A 28 0.69 -1.30 3.77
N LEU A 29 1.98 -1.26 3.43
CA LEU A 29 2.79 -0.05 3.60
C LEU A 29 2.51 0.88 2.43
N VAL A 30 2.22 2.14 2.74
CA VAL A 30 1.77 3.10 1.72
C VAL A 30 2.45 4.45 1.91
N PRO A 31 2.64 5.23 0.83
CA PRO A 31 3.09 6.61 0.94
C PRO A 31 2.03 7.46 1.63
N LYS A 32 2.47 8.59 2.20
CA LYS A 32 1.57 9.47 2.95
C LYS A 32 0.38 9.97 2.15
N GLU A 33 0.56 10.23 0.86
CA GLU A 33 -0.54 10.71 0.04
C GLU A 33 -1.68 9.70 -0.08
N VAL A 34 -1.37 8.40 0.00
CA VAL A 34 -2.40 7.38 0.00
C VAL A 34 -3.22 7.44 1.28
N LEU A 35 -2.55 7.65 2.41
CA LEU A 35 -3.24 7.78 3.69
C LEU A 35 -4.17 8.99 3.68
N SER A 36 -3.72 10.11 3.08
CA SER A 36 -4.56 11.29 2.96
C SER A 36 -5.77 11.05 2.07
N LYS A 37 -5.59 10.37 0.95
CA LYS A 37 -6.68 10.07 0.04
C LYS A 37 -7.75 9.18 0.66
N SER A 38 -7.35 8.26 1.53
CA SER A 38 -8.32 7.35 2.15
C SER A 38 -9.35 8.12 2.97
N ARG A 39 -8.95 9.23 3.57
CA ARG A 39 -9.85 10.04 4.40
C ARG A 39 -10.92 10.73 3.59
N THR A 40 -10.62 11.09 2.32
CA THR A 40 -11.56 11.82 1.47
C THR A 40 -12.42 10.90 0.62
N SER A 41 -12.10 9.62 0.52
CA SER A 41 -12.82 8.67 -0.30
C SER A 41 -13.67 7.71 0.52
N LYS A 42 -14.08 8.10 1.71
CA LYS A 42 -14.90 7.28 2.63
C LYS A 42 -14.20 5.96 2.94
N ASN A 43 -12.89 5.99 3.02
CA ASN A 43 -12.01 4.85 3.31
C ASN A 43 -12.03 3.75 2.25
N LEU A 44 -12.57 4.02 1.06
CA LEU A 44 -12.50 3.07 -0.06
C LEU A 44 -11.24 3.33 -0.85
N LEU A 45 -10.46 2.31 -1.07
CA LEU A 45 -9.19 2.42 -1.80
C LEU A 45 -9.01 1.28 -2.78
N LYS A 46 -8.39 1.62 -3.89
CA LYS A 46 -7.86 0.66 -4.85
C LYS A 46 -6.36 0.88 -4.91
N LEU A 47 -5.58 -0.14 -4.58
CA LEU A 47 -4.14 -0.04 -4.50
C LEU A 47 -3.46 -1.02 -5.44
N PHE A 48 -2.46 -0.52 -6.16
CA PHE A 48 -1.54 -1.38 -6.91
C PHE A 48 -0.47 -1.84 -5.94
N ILE A 49 -0.19 -3.14 -5.91
CA ILE A 49 0.60 -3.76 -4.86
C ILE A 49 1.92 -4.31 -5.40
N HIS A 50 2.99 -4.00 -4.69
CA HIS A 50 4.26 -4.69 -4.85
C HIS A 50 4.41 -5.66 -3.68
N THR A 51 4.54 -6.95 -3.97
CA THR A 51 4.71 -7.97 -2.95
C THR A 51 6.20 -8.26 -2.79
N HIS A 52 6.72 -8.03 -1.60
CA HIS A 52 8.12 -8.29 -1.28
C HIS A 52 8.20 -9.47 -0.34
N VAL A 53 8.83 -10.55 -0.79
CA VAL A 53 8.97 -11.78 -0.02
C VAL A 53 10.35 -11.82 0.60
N LYS A 54 10.39 -11.98 1.92
CA LYS A 54 11.62 -12.18 2.69
C LYS A 54 11.63 -13.60 3.25
N ASP A 55 12.75 -13.99 3.87
CA ASP A 55 12.86 -15.32 4.46
C ASP A 55 11.80 -15.58 5.53
N ASP A 56 11.46 -14.56 6.30
CA ASP A 56 10.56 -14.70 7.46
C ASP A 56 9.32 -13.82 7.37
N ALA A 57 9.09 -13.15 6.24
CA ALA A 57 7.96 -12.24 6.15
C ALA A 57 7.58 -11.95 4.70
N ILE A 58 6.35 -11.48 4.50
CA ILE A 58 5.87 -10.98 3.23
C ILE A 58 5.36 -9.56 3.48
N ASP A 59 5.97 -8.59 2.80
CA ASP A 59 5.57 -7.19 2.90
C ASP A 59 4.82 -6.77 1.65
N LEU A 60 3.73 -6.03 1.84
CA LEU A 60 2.95 -5.47 0.75
C LEU A 60 3.16 -3.97 0.74
N TYR A 61 3.51 -3.42 -0.42
CA TYR A 61 3.66 -1.98 -0.63
C TYR A 61 2.58 -1.54 -1.61
N GLY A 62 1.80 -0.55 -1.23
CA GLY A 62 0.64 -0.14 -2.01
C GLY A 62 0.75 1.28 -2.56
N PHE A 63 0.28 1.47 -3.78
CA PHE A 63 0.33 2.76 -4.48
C PHE A 63 -1.00 3.02 -5.16
N SER A 64 -1.42 4.27 -5.18
CA SER A 64 -2.70 4.64 -5.79
C SER A 64 -2.62 4.74 -7.32
N ALA A 65 -1.42 4.83 -7.88
CA ALA A 65 -1.21 4.94 -9.32
C ALA A 65 -0.18 3.92 -9.77
N ILE A 66 -0.40 3.34 -10.94
CA ILE A 66 0.51 2.33 -11.49
C ILE A 66 1.89 2.91 -11.80
N GLU A 67 1.97 4.20 -12.12
CA GLU A 67 3.23 4.87 -12.37
C GLU A 67 4.13 4.84 -11.14
N ASP A 68 3.52 5.03 -9.98
CA ASP A 68 4.27 5.02 -8.71
C ASP A 68 4.81 3.64 -8.41
N LEU A 69 4.03 2.61 -8.70
CA LEU A 69 4.48 1.24 -8.55
C LEU A 69 5.68 0.94 -9.46
N ARG A 70 5.65 1.44 -10.69
CA ARG A 70 6.75 1.24 -11.63
C ARG A 70 8.02 1.91 -11.16
N LEU A 71 7.91 3.11 -10.60
CA LEU A 71 9.07 3.80 -10.03
C LEU A 71 9.66 3.03 -8.87
N PHE A 72 8.81 2.52 -8.00
CA PHE A 72 9.24 1.71 -6.88
C PHE A 72 9.96 0.45 -7.35
N ASN A 73 9.41 -0.25 -8.34
CA ASN A 73 10.00 -1.46 -8.89
C ASN A 73 11.35 -1.19 -9.56
N SER A 74 11.55 0.01 -10.10
CA SER A 74 12.83 0.37 -10.72
C SER A 74 13.89 0.78 -9.71
N GLY A 75 13.55 0.83 -8.43
CA GLY A 75 14.49 1.19 -7.37
C GLY A 75 14.69 2.67 -7.19
N ASP A 76 13.71 3.49 -7.54
CA ASP A 76 13.79 4.94 -7.35
C ASP A 76 13.88 5.29 -5.87
N LEU A 77 15.01 5.81 -5.44
CA LEU A 77 15.26 6.07 -4.03
C LEU A 77 14.39 7.17 -3.45
N LYS A 78 14.05 8.18 -4.27
CA LYS A 78 13.15 9.24 -3.79
C LYS A 78 11.81 8.67 -3.39
N PHE A 79 11.33 7.75 -4.18
CA PHE A 79 10.04 7.14 -3.93
C PHE A 79 10.10 6.26 -2.70
N LEU A 80 11.19 5.50 -2.53
CA LEU A 80 11.38 4.63 -1.36
C LEU A 80 11.42 5.44 -0.07
N GLN A 81 11.92 6.66 -0.10
CA GLN A 81 11.95 7.52 1.09
C GLN A 81 10.57 7.93 1.55
N GLY A 82 9.57 7.86 0.70
CA GLY A 82 8.19 8.16 1.07
C GLY A 82 7.52 7.05 1.87
N ILE A 83 8.15 5.89 1.96
CA ILE A 83 7.63 4.74 2.66
C ILE A 83 8.56 4.42 3.81
N LYS A 84 8.09 4.63 5.03
CA LYS A 84 8.88 4.34 6.22
C LYS A 84 8.65 2.91 6.68
N GLU A 85 9.72 2.34 7.14
CA GLU A 85 9.66 0.97 7.66
C GLU A 85 9.59 0.93 9.15
#